data_3fada07b949dbe658687c1412770520b
#
_entry.id   3fada07b949dbe658687c1412770520b
#
_cell.length_a   1.000
_cell.length_b   1.000
_cell.length_c   1.000
_cell.angle_alpha   90.00
_cell.angle_beta   90.00
_cell.angle_gamma   90.00
#
_symmetry.space_group_name_H-M   'P 1'
#
loop_
_entity.id
_entity.type
_entity.pdbx_description
1 polymer ?
#
loop_
_entity_poly.entity_id
_entity_poly.type
_entity_poly.pdbx_seq_one_letter_code
_entity_poly.pdbx_strand_id
1 'polypeptide(L)'
;MEVIQYPLVVLQTISNYRAAINGLHRHDSCHSLDGTMSAEAPASPPSILPTANDACWCGSGRKYKRCHKPLEGKVLPGIISPRRVVPPHITPPPYAETGKVTRWKESAVKTPEVIERMRVACSTATEVLRLAGEFVRPGITTDEIDAYVHQLCIDRNSYPSPLNYSGYPKSVCTSVNEVICHGIPD
;
A
#
# COMPACT_ATOMS: atom_id res chain seq x y z
N MET A 1 6.83 28.21 -4.43
CA MET A 1 7.60 27.25 -3.58
C MET A 1 7.67 25.95 -4.39
N GLU A 2 8.83 25.68 -5.01
CA GLU A 2 9.00 24.47 -5.80
C GLU A 2 9.00 23.23 -4.92
N VAL A 3 8.16 22.29 -5.28
CA VAL A 3 8.08 20.98 -4.62
C VAL A 3 9.32 20.18 -4.98
N ILE A 4 10.15 19.88 -4.01
CA ILE A 4 11.30 19.00 -4.23
C ILE A 4 10.78 17.57 -4.30
N GLN A 5 10.76 17.08 -5.52
CA GLN A 5 10.43 15.70 -5.83
C GLN A 5 11.67 14.82 -5.55
N TYR A 6 11.73 14.18 -4.39
CA TYR A 6 12.75 13.18 -4.11
C TYR A 6 12.20 11.78 -4.28
N PRO A 7 13.07 10.86 -4.76
CA PRO A 7 12.67 9.47 -4.95
C PRO A 7 12.23 8.88 -3.63
N LEU A 8 11.15 8.14 -3.70
CA LEU A 8 10.59 7.25 -2.71
C LEU A 8 11.55 6.97 -1.55
N VAL A 9 11.30 7.54 -0.39
CA VAL A 9 11.64 6.82 0.83
C VAL A 9 10.61 5.70 0.91
N VAL A 10 10.93 4.60 0.24
CA VAL A 10 10.23 3.34 0.44
C VAL A 10 10.42 3.02 1.90
N LEU A 11 9.36 3.10 2.68
CA LEU A 11 9.29 2.53 4.01
C LEU A 11 9.34 0.99 3.87
N GLN A 12 10.48 0.54 3.35
CA GLN A 12 10.84 -0.84 3.22
C GLN A 12 11.52 -1.23 4.53
N THR A 13 10.76 -1.47 5.56
CA THR A 13 11.24 -2.34 6.64
C THR A 13 10.21 -2.45 7.77
N ILE A 14 9.26 -3.34 7.64
CA ILE A 14 8.71 -4.02 8.81
C ILE A 14 9.12 -5.51 8.75
N SER A 15 10.24 -5.81 8.11
CA SER A 15 10.74 -7.18 7.96
C SER A 15 11.32 -7.78 9.26
N ASN A 16 11.64 -6.98 10.26
CA ASN A 16 12.28 -7.45 11.50
C ASN A 16 11.32 -7.59 12.70
N TYR A 17 10.04 -7.32 12.54
CA TYR A 17 9.03 -7.53 13.59
C TYR A 17 8.34 -8.89 13.49
N ARG A 18 9.07 -9.94 13.14
CA ARG A 18 8.57 -11.33 13.04
C ARG A 18 7.84 -11.83 14.28
N ALA A 19 8.08 -11.26 15.45
CA ALA A 19 7.47 -11.68 16.71
C ALA A 19 6.12 -11.02 17.01
N ALA A 20 5.82 -9.84 16.44
CA ALA A 20 4.58 -9.10 16.72
C ALA A 20 3.46 -9.37 15.69
N ILE A 21 3.77 -9.95 14.54
CA ILE A 21 2.86 -10.01 13.37
C ILE A 21 2.15 -11.38 13.23
N ASN A 22 2.37 -12.34 14.11
CA ASN A 22 1.71 -13.65 14.04
C ASN A 22 0.17 -13.62 14.19
N GLY A 23 -0.45 -12.45 14.20
CA GLY A 23 -1.89 -12.24 14.32
C GLY A 23 -2.54 -11.39 13.21
N LEU A 24 -1.78 -10.94 12.20
CA LEU A 24 -2.40 -10.21 11.09
C LEU A 24 -3.16 -11.18 10.19
N HIS A 25 -4.48 -11.11 10.27
CA HIS A 25 -5.36 -11.89 9.40
C HIS A 25 -5.23 -11.39 7.97
N ARG A 26 -4.93 -12.31 7.06
CA ARG A 26 -5.10 -12.10 5.62
C ARG A 26 -6.57 -12.19 5.29
N HIS A 27 -7.12 -11.12 4.75
CA HIS A 27 -8.36 -11.22 4.00
C HIS A 27 -8.01 -11.57 2.55
N ASP A 28 -8.14 -12.85 2.21
CA ASP A 28 -8.02 -13.30 0.82
C ASP A 28 -9.26 -12.84 0.05
N SER A 29 -9.14 -11.71 -0.64
CA SER A 29 -10.20 -11.17 -1.47
C SER A 29 -9.92 -11.41 -2.94
N CYS A 30 -10.76 -12.19 -3.58
CA CYS A 30 -10.75 -12.35 -5.03
C CYS A 30 -11.55 -11.22 -5.70
N HIS A 31 -10.90 -10.37 -6.46
CA HIS A 31 -11.58 -9.45 -7.35
C HIS A 31 -11.79 -10.05 -8.73
N SER A 32 -13.06 -10.14 -9.14
CA SER A 32 -13.44 -10.37 -10.53
C SER A 32 -12.98 -9.15 -11.36
N LEU A 33 -12.27 -9.39 -12.44
CA LEU A 33 -11.84 -8.35 -13.39
C LEU A 33 -12.99 -7.83 -14.26
N ASP A 34 -14.20 -8.32 -14.07
CA ASP A 34 -15.40 -7.91 -14.82
C ASP A 34 -16.30 -7.08 -13.90
N GLY A 35 -16.40 -5.81 -14.20
CA GLY A 35 -16.97 -4.67 -13.49
C GLY A 35 -18.39 -4.76 -12.91
N THR A 36 -18.78 -5.82 -12.22
CA THR A 36 -19.99 -5.85 -11.39
C THR A 36 -19.61 -6.13 -9.94
N MET A 37 -19.54 -5.07 -9.14
CA MET A 37 -19.29 -5.16 -7.70
C MET A 37 -20.56 -5.60 -6.98
N SER A 38 -20.60 -6.83 -6.49
CA SER A 38 -21.47 -7.23 -5.40
C SER A 38 -20.74 -6.97 -4.07
N ALA A 39 -21.43 -6.32 -3.13
CA ALA A 39 -20.87 -5.79 -1.89
C ALA A 39 -20.66 -6.82 -0.77
N GLU A 40 -20.58 -8.11 -1.08
CA GLU A 40 -20.28 -9.14 -0.08
C GLU A 40 -18.81 -9.50 -0.11
N ALA A 41 -18.19 -9.52 1.08
CA ALA A 41 -16.82 -9.96 1.24
C ALA A 41 -16.66 -11.38 0.65
N PRO A 42 -15.62 -11.64 -0.13
CA PRO A 42 -15.41 -12.96 -0.73
C PRO A 42 -15.21 -14.02 0.37
N ALA A 43 -15.77 -15.20 0.14
CA ALA A 43 -15.62 -16.32 1.04
C ALA A 43 -14.14 -16.69 1.19
N SER A 44 -13.72 -16.99 2.42
CA SER A 44 -12.38 -17.54 2.68
C SER A 44 -12.20 -18.90 1.99
N PRO A 45 -10.98 -19.26 1.56
CA PRO A 45 -10.75 -20.57 0.96
C PRO A 45 -11.11 -21.68 1.94
N PRO A 46 -11.81 -22.74 1.48
CA PRO A 46 -12.15 -23.88 2.32
C PRO A 46 -10.89 -24.68 2.68
N SER A 47 -10.93 -25.36 3.82
CA SER A 47 -9.84 -26.24 4.27
C SER A 47 -9.52 -27.38 3.27
N ILE A 48 -10.50 -27.78 2.46
CA ILE A 48 -10.32 -28.72 1.34
C ILE A 48 -10.66 -27.98 0.06
N LEU A 49 -9.66 -27.78 -0.80
CA LEU A 49 -9.84 -27.08 -2.08
C LEU A 49 -10.65 -27.93 -3.06
N PRO A 50 -11.48 -27.30 -3.92
CA PRO A 50 -12.21 -27.99 -4.99
C PRO A 50 -11.28 -28.67 -6.00
N THR A 51 -11.80 -29.68 -6.71
CA THR A 51 -11.10 -30.22 -7.86
C THR A 51 -11.09 -29.20 -9.02
N ALA A 52 -10.20 -29.38 -9.98
CA ALA A 52 -10.01 -28.44 -11.08
C ALA A 52 -11.30 -28.08 -11.85
N ASN A 53 -12.26 -28.99 -11.92
CA ASN A 53 -13.49 -28.82 -12.69
C ASN A 53 -14.71 -28.40 -11.84
N ASP A 54 -14.60 -28.42 -10.53
CA ASP A 54 -15.68 -28.01 -9.63
C ASP A 54 -15.94 -26.51 -9.71
N ALA A 55 -17.08 -26.07 -9.19
CA ALA A 55 -17.38 -24.66 -9.02
C ALA A 55 -16.36 -24.02 -8.05
N CYS A 56 -15.91 -22.81 -8.36
CA CYS A 56 -14.99 -22.10 -7.48
C CYS A 56 -15.71 -21.69 -6.20
N TRP A 57 -15.04 -21.88 -5.08
CA TRP A 57 -15.55 -21.57 -3.73
C TRP A 57 -15.90 -20.07 -3.52
N CYS A 58 -15.35 -19.16 -4.34
CA CYS A 58 -15.60 -17.72 -4.22
C CYS A 58 -16.97 -17.24 -4.72
N GLY A 59 -17.84 -18.13 -5.19
CA GLY A 59 -19.17 -17.76 -5.69
C GLY A 59 -19.19 -17.14 -7.10
N SER A 60 -18.04 -17.06 -7.79
CA SER A 60 -17.95 -16.46 -9.13
C SER A 60 -18.67 -17.25 -10.25
N GLY A 61 -19.18 -18.43 -9.99
CA GLY A 61 -19.76 -19.33 -10.97
C GLY A 61 -18.75 -19.97 -11.94
N ARG A 62 -17.48 -19.63 -11.86
CA ARG A 62 -16.42 -20.19 -12.71
C ARG A 62 -15.92 -21.52 -12.16
N LYS A 63 -15.40 -22.39 -13.04
CA LYS A 63 -14.67 -23.58 -12.61
C LYS A 63 -13.38 -23.19 -11.88
N TYR A 64 -13.01 -23.94 -10.84
CA TYR A 64 -11.84 -23.67 -10.00
C TYR A 64 -10.55 -23.47 -10.83
N LYS A 65 -10.30 -24.32 -11.82
CA LYS A 65 -9.13 -24.21 -12.74
C LYS A 65 -9.05 -22.91 -13.54
N ARG A 66 -10.18 -22.22 -13.72
CA ARG A 66 -10.26 -20.93 -14.45
C ARG A 66 -10.47 -19.73 -13.52
N CYS A 67 -10.41 -19.93 -12.22
CA CYS A 67 -10.61 -18.91 -11.22
C CYS A 67 -9.44 -18.88 -10.23
N HIS A 68 -9.51 -19.62 -9.13
CA HIS A 68 -8.51 -19.56 -8.06
C HIS A 68 -7.34 -20.55 -8.22
N LYS A 69 -7.47 -21.64 -8.94
CA LYS A 69 -6.37 -22.59 -9.13
C LYS A 69 -5.08 -21.97 -9.69
N PRO A 70 -5.13 -21.05 -10.69
CA PRO A 70 -3.91 -20.36 -11.16
C PRO A 70 -3.30 -19.40 -10.12
N LEU A 71 -4.02 -19.12 -9.05
CA LEU A 71 -3.63 -18.20 -7.99
C LEU A 71 -3.12 -18.93 -6.74
N GLU A 72 -3.19 -20.27 -6.72
CA GLU A 72 -2.66 -21.09 -5.62
C GLU A 72 -1.18 -20.74 -5.37
N GLY A 73 -0.86 -20.50 -4.12
CA GLY A 73 0.50 -20.11 -3.71
C GLY A 73 0.92 -18.70 -4.10
N LYS A 74 0.04 -17.89 -4.71
CA LYS A 74 0.30 -16.48 -4.99
C LYS A 74 -0.29 -15.60 -3.90
N VAL A 75 0.45 -14.57 -3.51
CA VAL A 75 -0.07 -13.50 -2.67
C VAL A 75 -0.92 -12.59 -3.54
N LEU A 76 -2.17 -12.40 -3.14
CA LEU A 76 -3.12 -11.53 -3.83
C LEU A 76 -3.41 -10.32 -2.94
N PRO A 77 -3.72 -9.15 -3.54
CA PRO A 77 -4.21 -8.02 -2.76
C PRO A 77 -5.56 -8.37 -2.11
N GLY A 78 -5.75 -7.90 -0.89
CA GLY A 78 -7.03 -7.96 -0.20
C GLY A 78 -8.02 -6.89 -0.70
N ILE A 79 -8.97 -6.52 0.15
CA ILE A 79 -9.93 -5.43 -0.14
C ILE A 79 -9.22 -4.10 0.07
N ILE A 80 -8.97 -3.39 -1.03
CA ILE A 80 -8.31 -2.10 -0.98
C ILE A 80 -9.36 -1.01 -0.77
N SER A 81 -9.30 -0.31 0.36
CA SER A 81 -10.15 0.85 0.63
C SER A 81 -9.86 2.00 -0.35
N PRO A 82 -10.82 2.92 -0.58
CA PRO A 82 -10.64 4.05 -1.47
C PRO A 82 -9.39 4.88 -1.12
N ARG A 83 -8.81 5.52 -2.15
CA ARG A 83 -7.67 6.42 -1.97
C ARG A 83 -8.04 7.57 -1.03
N ARG A 84 -7.17 7.82 -0.04
CA ARG A 84 -7.36 8.90 0.93
C ARG A 84 -7.10 10.27 0.30
N VAL A 85 -7.79 11.28 0.81
CA VAL A 85 -7.73 12.64 0.28
C VAL A 85 -6.69 13.44 1.06
N VAL A 86 -5.84 14.16 0.31
CA VAL A 86 -4.89 15.13 0.88
C VAL A 86 -5.52 16.52 0.85
N PRO A 87 -5.50 17.27 1.96
CA PRO A 87 -6.04 18.62 2.00
C PRO A 87 -5.36 19.58 1.01
N PRO A 88 -6.11 20.54 0.41
CA PRO A 88 -5.60 21.39 -0.66
C PRO A 88 -4.49 22.38 -0.24
N HIS A 89 -4.32 22.62 1.05
CA HIS A 89 -3.23 23.47 1.55
C HIS A 89 -1.86 22.78 1.49
N ILE A 90 -1.83 21.44 1.35
CA ILE A 90 -0.59 20.67 1.18
C ILE A 90 -0.26 20.65 -0.30
N THR A 91 0.89 21.19 -0.66
CA THR A 91 1.34 21.24 -2.05
C THR A 91 1.53 19.83 -2.61
N PRO A 92 0.75 19.42 -3.62
CA PRO A 92 0.86 18.09 -4.19
C PRO A 92 2.05 17.96 -5.13
N PRO A 93 2.65 16.76 -5.25
CA PRO A 93 3.65 16.50 -6.29
C PRO A 93 2.99 16.45 -7.69
N PRO A 94 3.77 16.62 -8.78
CA PRO A 94 3.23 16.65 -10.13
C PRO A 94 2.42 15.42 -10.56
N TYR A 95 2.67 14.27 -9.95
CA TYR A 95 1.95 13.01 -10.23
C TYR A 95 0.66 12.84 -9.42
N ALA A 96 0.38 13.72 -8.45
CA ALA A 96 -0.72 13.51 -7.48
C ALA A 96 -2.10 13.34 -8.13
N GLU A 97 -2.37 14.02 -9.25
CA GLU A 97 -3.64 13.93 -9.96
C GLU A 97 -3.66 12.78 -10.98
N THR A 98 -2.61 12.72 -11.81
CA THR A 98 -2.60 11.83 -12.98
C THR A 98 -1.97 10.45 -12.73
N GLY A 99 -1.23 10.28 -11.66
CA GLY A 99 -0.39 9.10 -11.40
C GLY A 99 0.84 9.00 -12.31
N LYS A 100 1.02 9.94 -13.26
CA LYS A 100 2.12 9.87 -14.24
C LYS A 100 3.39 10.47 -13.66
N VAL A 101 4.43 9.65 -13.57
CA VAL A 101 5.75 10.08 -13.11
C VAL A 101 6.58 10.49 -14.32
N THR A 102 7.05 11.74 -14.33
CA THR A 102 7.95 12.22 -15.36
C THR A 102 9.39 11.81 -15.07
N ARG A 103 10.17 11.55 -16.14
CA ARG A 103 11.59 11.23 -15.97
C ARG A 103 12.32 12.40 -15.32
N TRP A 104 13.09 12.10 -14.30
CA TRP A 104 13.95 13.06 -13.62
C TRP A 104 14.98 13.66 -14.59
N LYS A 105 15.04 15.00 -14.65
CA LYS A 105 15.94 15.73 -15.55
C LYS A 105 16.98 16.58 -14.84
N GLU A 106 16.88 16.71 -13.50
CA GLU A 106 17.79 17.53 -12.73
C GLU A 106 19.12 16.81 -12.45
N SER A 107 20.15 17.61 -12.11
CA SER A 107 21.45 17.09 -11.69
C SER A 107 21.33 16.19 -10.47
N ALA A 108 22.10 15.10 -10.44
CA ALA A 108 22.23 14.26 -9.25
C ALA A 108 22.94 15.02 -8.11
N VAL A 109 23.83 15.95 -8.45
CA VAL A 109 24.50 16.83 -7.48
C VAL A 109 23.55 17.94 -7.08
N LYS A 110 23.25 18.04 -5.79
CA LYS A 110 22.29 19.00 -5.23
C LYS A 110 23.01 20.19 -4.60
N THR A 111 22.34 21.35 -4.61
CA THR A 111 22.85 22.54 -3.92
C THR A 111 22.67 22.42 -2.40
N PRO A 112 23.39 23.21 -1.59
CA PRO A 112 23.23 23.20 -0.13
C PRO A 112 21.78 23.44 0.32
N GLU A 113 21.06 24.35 -0.34
CA GLU A 113 19.66 24.70 -0.01
C GLU A 113 18.73 23.51 -0.30
N VAL A 114 18.99 22.78 -1.38
CA VAL A 114 18.26 21.57 -1.72
C VAL A 114 18.52 20.48 -0.68
N ILE A 115 19.79 20.30 -0.28
CA ILE A 115 20.19 19.33 0.74
C ILE A 115 19.50 19.62 2.06
N GLU A 116 19.41 20.89 2.47
CA GLU A 116 18.74 21.24 3.72
C GLU A 116 17.24 20.90 3.69
N ARG A 117 16.55 21.20 2.59
CA ARG A 117 15.16 20.77 2.41
C ARG A 117 14.98 19.25 2.43
N MET A 118 15.96 18.51 1.87
CA MET A 118 15.97 17.05 1.95
C MET A 118 16.10 16.57 3.40
N ARG A 119 16.95 17.22 4.21
CA ARG A 119 17.12 16.87 5.64
C ARG A 119 15.79 17.01 6.40
N VAL A 120 15.05 18.10 6.15
CA VAL A 120 13.72 18.31 6.76
C VAL A 120 12.76 17.19 6.33
N ALA A 121 12.67 16.89 5.04
CA ALA A 121 11.80 15.83 4.55
C ALA A 121 12.17 14.44 5.10
N CYS A 122 13.47 14.12 5.17
CA CYS A 122 13.96 12.87 5.76
C CYS A 122 13.68 12.77 7.26
N SER A 123 13.83 13.88 8.00
CA SER A 123 13.50 13.92 9.42
C SER A 123 12.01 13.64 9.67
N THR A 124 11.14 14.27 8.87
CA THR A 124 9.69 14.03 8.93
C THR A 124 9.37 12.56 8.60
N ALA A 125 9.95 12.00 7.54
CA ALA A 125 9.74 10.62 7.16
C ALA A 125 10.22 9.64 8.25
N THR A 126 11.36 9.92 8.88
CA THR A 126 11.90 9.10 9.98
C THR A 126 10.97 9.11 11.18
N GLU A 127 10.42 10.27 11.53
CA GLU A 127 9.46 10.38 12.63
C GLU A 127 8.17 9.63 12.33
N VAL A 128 7.62 9.78 11.14
CA VAL A 128 6.42 9.05 10.69
C VAL A 128 6.66 7.54 10.75
N LEU A 129 7.83 7.08 10.28
CA LEU A 129 8.19 5.66 10.34
C LEU A 129 8.26 5.14 11.78
N ARG A 130 8.89 5.88 12.67
CA ARG A 130 9.00 5.52 14.09
C ARG A 130 7.63 5.39 14.73
N LEU A 131 6.74 6.37 14.53
CA LEU A 131 5.38 6.37 15.06
C LEU A 131 4.53 5.24 14.46
N ALA A 132 4.69 4.98 13.15
CA ALA A 132 4.03 3.84 12.51
C ALA A 132 4.47 2.51 13.14
N GLY A 133 5.77 2.35 13.42
CA GLY A 133 6.29 1.16 14.09
C GLY A 133 5.73 0.96 15.50
N GLU A 134 5.54 2.05 16.25
CA GLU A 134 4.94 2.02 17.59
C GLU A 134 3.43 1.72 17.55
N PHE A 135 2.77 2.06 16.45
CA PHE A 135 1.35 1.82 16.25
C PHE A 135 1.04 0.35 15.91
N VAL A 136 1.99 -0.37 15.29
CA VAL A 136 1.82 -1.78 14.89
C VAL A 136 1.68 -2.67 16.11
N ARG A 137 0.59 -3.46 16.13
CA ARG A 137 0.28 -4.43 17.19
C ARG A 137 -0.48 -5.62 16.62
N PRO A 138 -0.54 -6.76 17.31
CA PRO A 138 -1.35 -7.89 16.89
C PRO A 138 -2.83 -7.50 16.67
N GLY A 139 -3.41 -7.95 15.57
CA GLY A 139 -4.82 -7.70 15.22
C GLY A 139 -5.09 -6.41 14.45
N ILE A 140 -4.06 -5.57 14.19
CA ILE A 140 -4.22 -4.40 13.33
C ILE A 140 -4.16 -4.80 11.85
N THR A 141 -4.99 -4.18 11.02
CA THR A 141 -4.94 -4.36 9.56
C THR A 141 -3.88 -3.45 8.93
N THR A 142 -3.43 -3.79 7.74
CA THR A 142 -2.51 -2.95 6.97
C THR A 142 -3.18 -1.66 6.50
N ASP A 143 -4.50 -1.66 6.26
CA ASP A 143 -5.27 -0.43 5.96
C ASP A 143 -5.35 0.55 7.14
N GLU A 144 -5.44 0.04 8.39
CA GLU A 144 -5.36 0.90 9.59
C GLU A 144 -3.98 1.55 9.73
N ILE A 145 -2.91 0.83 9.37
CA ILE A 145 -1.55 1.40 9.32
C ILE A 145 -1.49 2.50 8.26
N ASP A 146 -2.07 2.29 7.06
CA ASP A 146 -2.14 3.30 6.01
C ASP A 146 -2.91 4.55 6.46
N ALA A 147 -4.05 4.36 7.14
CA ALA A 147 -4.84 5.46 7.69
C ALA A 147 -4.03 6.31 8.66
N TYR A 148 -3.33 5.65 9.57
CA TYR A 148 -2.52 6.31 10.58
C TYR A 148 -1.33 7.06 9.96
N VAL A 149 -0.58 6.41 9.07
CA VAL A 149 0.54 7.03 8.35
C VAL A 149 0.08 8.21 7.50
N HIS A 150 -1.05 8.08 6.80
CA HIS A 150 -1.63 9.17 6.04
C HIS A 150 -1.88 10.39 6.92
N GLN A 151 -2.57 10.20 8.07
CA GLN A 151 -2.85 11.28 9.01
C GLN A 151 -1.58 11.91 9.56
N LEU A 152 -0.58 11.10 9.95
CA LEU A 152 0.72 11.61 10.40
C LEU A 152 1.40 12.51 9.36
N CYS A 153 1.29 12.19 8.08
CA CYS A 153 1.81 13.03 7.00
C CYS A 153 1.05 14.35 6.91
N ILE A 154 -0.31 14.29 6.96
CA ILE A 154 -1.16 15.49 6.92
C ILE A 154 -0.86 16.44 8.08
N ASP A 155 -0.76 15.92 9.31
CA ASP A 155 -0.46 16.70 10.53
C ASP A 155 0.90 17.40 10.45
N ARG A 156 1.81 16.90 9.62
CA ARG A 156 3.13 17.48 9.35
C ARG A 156 3.19 18.28 8.06
N ASN A 157 2.04 18.67 7.53
CA ASN A 157 1.92 19.45 6.29
C ASN A 157 2.70 18.81 5.12
N SER A 158 2.68 17.48 5.03
CA SER A 158 3.46 16.70 4.08
C SER A 158 2.56 15.81 3.22
N TYR A 159 2.86 15.74 1.93
CA TYR A 159 2.20 14.80 1.02
C TYR A 159 2.82 13.40 1.17
N PRO A 160 2.02 12.34 1.42
CA PRO A 160 2.54 10.97 1.47
C PRO A 160 3.01 10.53 0.08
N SER A 161 4.31 10.49 -0.14
CA SER A 161 4.91 10.31 -1.47
C SER A 161 4.50 9.04 -2.25
N PRO A 162 4.13 7.90 -1.64
CA PRO A 162 3.63 6.76 -2.38
C PRO A 162 2.27 7.01 -3.03
N LEU A 163 1.44 7.89 -2.43
CA LEU A 163 0.05 8.09 -2.84
C LEU A 163 -0.05 8.58 -4.28
N ASN A 164 -0.67 7.79 -5.11
CA ASN A 164 -0.80 7.98 -6.58
C ASN A 164 0.51 8.01 -7.37
N TYR A 165 1.65 7.67 -6.78
CA TYR A 165 2.88 7.48 -7.55
C TYR A 165 2.74 6.27 -8.48
N SER A 166 2.80 6.48 -9.78
CA SER A 166 2.51 5.44 -10.80
C SER A 166 1.17 4.71 -10.58
N GLY A 167 0.17 5.42 -10.03
CA GLY A 167 -1.14 4.86 -9.75
C GLY A 167 -1.25 4.09 -8.43
N TYR A 168 -0.22 4.11 -7.57
CA TYR A 168 -0.23 3.41 -6.29
C TYR A 168 -1.33 3.97 -5.36
N PRO A 169 -2.24 3.15 -4.81
CA PRO A 169 -3.49 3.65 -4.22
C PRO A 169 -3.39 4.11 -2.76
N LYS A 170 -2.26 3.89 -2.09
CA LYS A 170 -2.08 4.05 -0.65
C LYS A 170 -0.94 5.01 -0.28
N SER A 171 -0.90 5.43 0.98
CA SER A 171 0.08 6.40 1.51
C SER A 171 1.37 5.74 2.00
N VAL A 172 1.35 4.44 2.22
CA VAL A 172 2.48 3.64 2.69
C VAL A 172 2.49 2.29 1.99
N CYS A 173 3.64 1.64 1.93
CA CYS A 173 3.76 0.24 1.51
C CYS A 173 3.87 -0.64 2.75
N THR A 174 3.12 -1.75 2.77
CA THR A 174 3.18 -2.77 3.83
C THR A 174 3.51 -4.11 3.21
N SER A 175 4.73 -4.58 3.43
CA SER A 175 5.20 -5.87 2.87
C SER A 175 5.26 -6.90 3.98
N VAL A 176 4.18 -7.68 4.12
CA VAL A 176 3.99 -8.66 5.18
C VAL A 176 4.41 -10.05 4.67
N ASN A 177 5.15 -10.80 5.48
CA ASN A 177 5.60 -12.16 5.22
C ASN A 177 6.34 -12.31 3.87
N GLU A 178 5.76 -13.02 2.89
CA GLU A 178 6.33 -13.30 1.57
C GLU A 178 6.25 -12.14 0.57
N VAL A 179 5.58 -11.05 0.90
CA VAL A 179 5.54 -9.85 0.04
C VAL A 179 6.91 -9.18 0.05
N ILE A 180 7.60 -9.19 -1.09
CA ILE A 180 8.98 -8.71 -1.19
C ILE A 180 9.06 -7.18 -1.09
N CYS A 181 8.19 -6.46 -1.81
CA CYS A 181 8.15 -5.00 -1.82
C CYS A 181 6.80 -4.48 -2.34
N HIS A 182 6.53 -3.19 -2.09
CA HIS A 182 5.34 -2.47 -2.58
C HIS A 182 4.01 -3.15 -2.25
N GLY A 183 3.94 -3.88 -1.12
CA GLY A 183 2.68 -4.44 -0.63
C GLY A 183 1.65 -3.34 -0.43
N ILE A 184 0.43 -3.57 -0.94
CA ILE A 184 -0.66 -2.60 -0.86
C ILE A 184 -1.42 -2.85 0.45
N PRO A 185 -1.56 -1.85 1.33
CA PRO A 185 -2.39 -1.93 2.53
C PRO A 185 -3.84 -2.32 2.22
N ASP A 186 -4.35 -3.33 2.96
CA ASP A 186 -5.65 -3.98 2.78
C ASP A 186 -6.29 -4.40 4.11
#